data_70cec8326b1cadab136cf26493b9b807
#
_entry.id   70cec8326b1cadab136cf26493b9b807
#
_cell.length_a   1.000
_cell.length_b   1.000
_cell.length_c   1.000
_cell.angle_alpha   90.00
_cell.angle_beta   90.00
_cell.angle_gamma   90.00
#
_symmetry.space_group_name_H-M   'P 1'
#
loop_
_entity.id
_entity.type
_entity.pdbx_description
1 polymer ?
#
loop_
_entity_poly.entity_id
_entity_poly.type
_entity_poly.pdbx_seq_one_letter_code
_entity_poly.pdbx_strand_id
1 'polypeptide(L)'
;MSCVPFLMRATARVILRVTKVGPRRGPTFVTRKVTRAVARIHKGLQQCLYMGNIDAKRDWGHARDYVEMMWMMLQQDEPDDYVVATGETNTVRLFIETAFKVVGVGVAWRGEGVDEVGYDKANPARELVKIDPKYFRPTEVELLIGDPTKAKQKLGWTPKVKMEELCREMVEADVKLVEKGDLTS
;
A
#
# COMPACT_ATOMS: atom_id res chain seq x y z
N MET A 1 23.74 30.70 28.77
CA MET A 1 22.79 29.70 28.20
C MET A 1 21.71 30.49 27.48
N SER A 2 21.88 30.75 26.19
CA SER A 2 20.91 31.46 25.36
C SER A 2 19.94 30.47 24.76
N CYS A 3 18.70 30.55 25.20
CA CYS A 3 17.58 29.82 24.60
C CYS A 3 17.31 30.47 23.23
N VAL A 4 17.80 29.86 22.15
CA VAL A 4 17.43 30.28 20.78
C VAL A 4 15.99 29.87 20.58
N PRO A 5 15.06 30.79 20.30
CA PRO A 5 13.70 30.39 20.00
C PRO A 5 13.72 29.55 18.71
N PHE A 6 13.13 28.36 18.79
CA PHE A 6 12.86 27.48 17.67
C PHE A 6 11.85 28.19 16.74
N LEU A 7 12.39 29.10 15.92
CA LEU A 7 11.59 29.78 14.92
C LEU A 7 11.21 28.75 13.88
N MET A 8 9.92 28.47 13.74
CA MET A 8 9.38 27.65 12.64
C MET A 8 9.86 28.23 11.30
N ARG A 9 11.01 27.77 10.84
CA ARG A 9 11.44 27.93 9.46
C ARG A 9 10.82 26.81 8.68
N ALA A 10 9.64 27.00 8.13
CA ALA A 10 9.26 26.06 7.09
C ALA A 10 8.02 26.49 6.33
N THR A 11 8.20 26.72 5.07
CA THR A 11 7.22 26.38 4.06
C THR A 11 7.83 25.38 3.09
N ALA A 12 8.23 24.21 3.57
CA ALA A 12 8.49 23.10 2.69
C ALA A 12 7.15 22.56 2.20
N ARG A 13 6.82 22.77 0.92
CA ARG A 13 5.65 22.15 0.29
C ARG A 13 5.96 20.70 0.02
N VAL A 14 5.40 19.83 0.85
CA VAL A 14 5.46 18.38 0.60
C VAL A 14 4.40 18.04 -0.43
N ILE A 15 4.77 17.81 -1.68
CA ILE A 15 3.87 17.26 -2.70
C ILE A 15 3.75 15.75 -2.43
N LEU A 16 2.86 15.39 -1.52
CA LEU A 16 2.55 14.00 -1.21
C LEU A 16 1.53 13.46 -2.21
N ARG A 17 1.96 13.15 -3.43
CA ARG A 17 1.13 12.42 -4.40
C ARG A 17 1.17 10.91 -4.23
N VAL A 18 1.84 10.40 -3.20
CA VAL A 18 2.10 8.97 -3.05
C VAL A 18 1.48 8.41 -1.80
N THR A 19 1.01 7.19 -1.89
CA THR A 19 0.20 6.54 -0.88
C THR A 19 1.07 6.08 0.30
N LYS A 20 1.06 6.83 1.40
CA LYS A 20 1.64 6.36 2.69
C LYS A 20 0.94 5.09 3.11
N VAL A 21 1.65 3.98 3.20
CA VAL A 21 1.08 2.66 3.50
C VAL A 21 1.68 2.07 4.77
N GLY A 22 0.89 1.32 5.50
CA GLY A 22 1.30 0.63 6.72
C GLY A 22 0.10 0.05 7.47
N PRO A 23 0.32 -0.73 8.54
CA PRO A 23 -0.73 -1.44 9.28
C PRO A 23 -1.86 -0.56 9.83
N ARG A 24 -1.60 0.74 10.05
CA ARG A 24 -2.58 1.73 10.54
C ARG A 24 -3.29 2.50 9.43
N ARG A 25 -3.15 2.10 8.17
CA ARG A 25 -3.86 2.70 7.04
C ARG A 25 -5.37 2.56 7.21
N GLY A 26 -6.16 3.56 6.77
CA GLY A 26 -7.62 3.49 6.81
C GLY A 26 -8.18 2.29 6.03
N PRO A 27 -9.26 1.65 6.51
CA PRO A 27 -9.76 0.37 5.97
C PRO A 27 -10.31 0.44 4.55
N THR A 28 -10.67 1.63 4.08
CA THR A 28 -11.22 1.86 2.74
C THR A 28 -10.16 1.97 1.64
N PHE A 29 -8.89 2.15 2.02
CA PHE A 29 -7.79 2.20 1.04
C PHE A 29 -7.45 0.81 0.51
N VAL A 30 -7.11 0.73 -0.79
CA VAL A 30 -6.90 -0.52 -1.51
C VAL A 30 -5.97 -1.51 -0.78
N THR A 31 -4.82 -1.06 -0.30
CA THR A 31 -3.87 -1.92 0.40
C THR A 31 -4.45 -2.49 1.70
N ARG A 32 -5.10 -1.66 2.51
CA ARG A 32 -5.71 -2.11 3.76
C ARG A 32 -6.96 -2.97 3.52
N LYS A 33 -7.76 -2.66 2.49
CA LYS A 33 -8.89 -3.50 2.06
C LYS A 33 -8.41 -4.91 1.72
N VAL A 34 -7.31 -5.04 0.97
CA VAL A 34 -6.72 -6.34 0.61
C VAL A 34 -6.23 -7.08 1.86
N THR A 35 -5.37 -6.47 2.68
CA THR A 35 -4.74 -7.17 3.81
C THR A 35 -5.74 -7.61 4.87
N ARG A 36 -6.77 -6.79 5.17
CA ARG A 36 -7.88 -7.18 6.05
C ARG A 36 -8.69 -8.34 5.48
N ALA A 37 -9.04 -8.29 4.18
CA ALA A 37 -9.78 -9.37 3.55
C ALA A 37 -8.99 -10.67 3.55
N VAL A 38 -7.69 -10.63 3.22
CA VAL A 38 -6.80 -11.81 3.25
C VAL A 38 -6.74 -12.41 4.66
N ALA A 39 -6.57 -11.59 5.70
CA ALA A 39 -6.56 -12.06 7.09
C ALA A 39 -7.90 -12.73 7.47
N ARG A 40 -9.04 -12.13 7.10
CA ARG A 40 -10.39 -12.69 7.36
C ARG A 40 -10.65 -13.96 6.56
N ILE A 41 -10.24 -14.02 5.29
CA ILE A 41 -10.36 -15.21 4.43
C ILE A 41 -9.50 -16.35 4.98
N HIS A 42 -8.30 -16.05 5.43
CA HIS A 42 -7.41 -17.02 6.07
C HIS A 42 -8.02 -17.65 7.34
N LYS A 43 -8.72 -16.85 8.14
CA LYS A 43 -9.41 -17.30 9.36
C LYS A 43 -10.85 -17.78 9.14
N GLY A 44 -11.32 -17.88 7.89
CA GLY A 44 -12.66 -18.38 7.56
C GLY A 44 -13.81 -17.41 7.86
N LEU A 45 -13.52 -16.14 8.17
CA LEU A 45 -14.51 -15.11 8.49
C LEU A 45 -15.06 -14.40 7.25
N GLN A 46 -14.45 -14.63 6.11
CA GLN A 46 -14.85 -14.05 4.82
C GLN A 46 -14.54 -15.04 3.70
N GLN A 47 -15.38 -15.10 2.69
CA GLN A 47 -15.20 -16.04 1.58
C GLN A 47 -14.39 -15.45 0.44
N CYS A 48 -14.64 -14.19 0.07
CA CYS A 48 -14.11 -13.58 -1.13
C CYS A 48 -13.78 -12.10 -0.90
N LEU A 49 -12.72 -11.61 -1.58
CA LEU A 49 -12.35 -10.20 -1.68
C LEU A 49 -12.96 -9.60 -2.96
N TYR A 50 -13.71 -8.51 -2.84
CA TYR A 50 -14.27 -7.79 -3.98
C TYR A 50 -13.44 -6.57 -4.33
N MET A 51 -12.97 -6.48 -5.57
CA MET A 51 -12.07 -5.43 -6.05
C MET A 51 -12.64 -4.73 -7.30
N GLY A 52 -12.06 -3.59 -7.66
CA GLY A 52 -12.25 -2.95 -8.96
C GLY A 52 -11.08 -3.28 -9.88
N ASN A 53 -10.43 -2.24 -10.45
CA ASN A 53 -9.32 -2.39 -11.38
C ASN A 53 -8.07 -2.95 -10.68
N ILE A 54 -7.72 -4.19 -10.96
CA ILE A 54 -6.58 -4.87 -10.33
C ILE A 54 -5.27 -4.68 -11.09
N ASP A 55 -5.31 -4.23 -12.34
CA ASP A 55 -4.11 -4.00 -13.15
C ASP A 55 -3.57 -2.56 -13.05
N ALA A 56 -4.30 -1.69 -12.35
CA ALA A 56 -3.82 -0.35 -12.05
C ALA A 56 -2.50 -0.39 -11.28
N LYS A 57 -1.52 0.40 -11.74
CA LYS A 57 -0.17 0.47 -11.16
C LYS A 57 -0.07 1.60 -10.16
N ARG A 58 0.52 1.33 -9.01
CA ARG A 58 0.67 2.29 -7.91
C ARG A 58 2.07 2.23 -7.32
N ASP A 59 2.56 3.37 -6.92
CA ASP A 59 3.77 3.51 -6.10
C ASP A 59 3.35 3.47 -4.62
N TRP A 60 3.73 2.42 -3.91
CA TRP A 60 3.42 2.23 -2.50
C TRP A 60 4.68 2.30 -1.64
N GLY A 61 4.86 3.40 -0.94
CA GLY A 61 5.94 3.56 0.02
C GLY A 61 5.48 3.41 1.47
N HIS A 62 6.38 2.92 2.31
CA HIS A 62 6.11 2.74 3.74
C HIS A 62 6.02 4.09 4.46
N ALA A 63 5.03 4.23 5.34
CA ALA A 63 4.79 5.49 6.06
C ALA A 63 6.01 5.93 6.89
N ARG A 64 6.79 4.99 7.43
CA ARG A 64 8.02 5.28 8.20
C ARG A 64 9.07 5.97 7.35
N ASP A 65 9.33 5.48 6.14
CA ASP A 65 10.28 6.08 5.22
C ASP A 65 9.87 7.50 4.84
N TYR A 66 8.57 7.72 4.67
CA TYR A 66 8.04 9.04 4.34
C TYR A 66 8.13 10.03 5.49
N VAL A 67 7.91 9.57 6.73
CA VAL A 67 8.09 10.41 7.93
C VAL A 67 9.57 10.76 8.13
N GLU A 68 10.48 9.81 7.89
CA GLU A 68 11.92 10.07 7.91
C GLU A 68 12.30 11.16 6.91
N MET A 69 11.80 11.08 5.67
CA MET A 69 12.06 12.12 4.68
C MET A 69 11.49 13.48 5.09
N MET A 70 10.26 13.53 5.62
CA MET A 70 9.67 14.77 6.12
C MET A 70 10.55 15.41 7.20
N TRP A 71 11.09 14.61 8.10
CA TRP A 71 12.04 15.09 9.11
C TRP A 71 13.32 15.63 8.47
N MET A 72 13.90 14.92 7.49
CA MET A 72 15.10 15.37 6.78
C MET A 72 14.87 16.71 6.05
N MET A 73 13.70 16.91 5.45
CA MET A 73 13.34 18.18 4.79
C MET A 73 13.36 19.35 5.79
N LEU A 74 12.90 19.12 7.02
CA LEU A 74 12.86 20.15 8.06
C LEU A 74 14.25 20.48 8.66
N GLN A 75 15.26 19.66 8.40
CA GLN A 75 16.64 19.89 8.85
C GLN A 75 17.47 20.73 7.84
N GLN A 76 16.90 21.07 6.69
CA GLN A 76 17.62 21.86 5.68
C GLN A 76 17.62 23.34 6.05
N ASP A 77 18.71 24.04 5.72
CA ASP A 77 18.85 25.48 5.97
C ASP A 77 17.90 26.30 5.10
N GLU A 78 17.68 25.84 3.85
CA GLU A 78 16.78 26.47 2.91
C GLU A 78 15.57 25.57 2.61
N PRO A 79 14.33 26.13 2.61
CA PRO A 79 13.13 25.39 2.24
C PRO A 79 13.13 25.06 0.76
N ASP A 80 12.74 23.83 0.41
CA ASP A 80 12.63 23.38 -0.98
C ASP A 80 11.49 22.33 -1.11
N ASP A 81 11.03 22.12 -2.35
CA ASP A 81 9.97 21.17 -2.67
C ASP A 81 10.57 19.81 -3.08
N TYR A 82 10.03 18.72 -2.51
CA TYR A 82 10.48 17.37 -2.80
C TYR A 82 9.31 16.42 -3.11
N VAL A 83 9.54 15.51 -4.05
CA VAL A 83 8.63 14.39 -4.30
C VAL A 83 9.04 13.23 -3.40
N VAL A 84 8.09 12.79 -2.56
CA VAL A 84 8.27 11.63 -1.67
C VAL A 84 7.62 10.41 -2.32
N ALA A 85 8.41 9.57 -2.94
CA ALA A 85 7.97 8.42 -3.71
C ALA A 85 9.00 7.29 -3.63
N THR A 86 8.61 6.06 -3.99
CA THR A 86 9.57 4.96 -4.10
C THR A 86 10.28 4.95 -5.47
N GLY A 87 9.64 5.49 -6.50
CA GLY A 87 10.09 5.38 -7.89
C GLY A 87 9.79 4.01 -8.51
N GLU A 88 9.14 3.11 -7.78
CA GLU A 88 8.75 1.78 -8.26
C GLU A 88 7.22 1.66 -8.26
N THR A 89 6.67 1.02 -9.29
CA THR A 89 5.23 0.76 -9.38
C THR A 89 4.93 -0.73 -9.43
N ASN A 90 3.84 -1.10 -8.74
CA ASN A 90 3.33 -2.46 -8.72
C ASN A 90 1.84 -2.45 -9.01
N THR A 91 1.33 -3.52 -9.65
CA THR A 91 -0.10 -3.68 -9.88
C THR A 91 -0.83 -4.06 -8.60
N VAL A 92 -2.11 -3.70 -8.50
CA VAL A 92 -2.98 -4.19 -7.41
C VAL A 92 -3.04 -5.71 -7.40
N ARG A 93 -3.01 -6.35 -8.58
CA ARG A 93 -2.93 -7.81 -8.76
C ARG A 93 -1.73 -8.40 -8.01
N LEU A 94 -0.53 -7.87 -8.27
CA LEU A 94 0.69 -8.35 -7.61
C LEU A 94 0.62 -8.16 -6.08
N PHE A 95 0.04 -7.05 -5.61
CA PHE A 95 -0.16 -6.83 -4.19
C PHE A 95 -1.10 -7.87 -3.57
N ILE A 96 -2.19 -8.23 -4.27
CA ILE A 96 -3.13 -9.28 -3.84
C ILE A 96 -2.42 -10.65 -3.77
N GLU A 97 -1.72 -11.03 -4.83
CA GLU A 97 -0.96 -12.28 -4.88
C GLU A 97 0.06 -12.38 -3.76
N THR A 98 0.79 -11.28 -3.52
CA THR A 98 1.77 -11.19 -2.43
C THR A 98 1.09 -11.33 -1.06
N ALA A 99 -0.06 -10.67 -0.86
CA ALA A 99 -0.80 -10.74 0.39
C ALA A 99 -1.29 -12.17 0.71
N PHE A 100 -1.85 -12.86 -0.27
CA PHE A 100 -2.26 -14.27 -0.09
C PHE A 100 -1.07 -15.22 0.11
N LYS A 101 0.05 -14.96 -0.55
CA LYS A 101 1.29 -15.73 -0.36
C LYS A 101 1.81 -15.66 1.10
N VAL A 102 1.63 -14.54 1.79
CA VAL A 102 2.01 -14.39 3.21
C VAL A 102 1.29 -15.40 4.10
N VAL A 103 0.04 -15.73 3.78
CA VAL A 103 -0.77 -16.72 4.53
C VAL A 103 -0.73 -18.12 3.89
N GLY A 104 0.24 -18.38 3.01
CA GLY A 104 0.48 -19.70 2.41
C GLY A 104 -0.47 -20.07 1.26
N VAL A 105 -1.22 -19.13 0.71
CA VAL A 105 -2.18 -19.36 -0.37
C VAL A 105 -1.65 -18.81 -1.69
N GLY A 106 -1.58 -19.65 -2.73
CA GLY A 106 -1.24 -19.22 -4.09
C GLY A 106 -2.50 -18.80 -4.87
N VAL A 107 -2.48 -17.61 -5.47
CA VAL A 107 -3.58 -17.15 -6.32
C VAL A 107 -3.28 -17.40 -7.80
N ALA A 108 -4.25 -17.92 -8.54
CA ALA A 108 -4.28 -17.95 -10.00
C ALA A 108 -5.55 -17.24 -10.50
N TRP A 109 -5.55 -16.85 -11.76
CA TRP A 109 -6.62 -16.04 -12.35
C TRP A 109 -7.26 -16.77 -13.53
N ARG A 110 -8.57 -16.55 -13.72
CA ARG A 110 -9.34 -16.98 -14.88
C ARG A 110 -10.37 -15.93 -15.24
N GLY A 111 -10.79 -15.87 -16.51
CA GLY A 111 -11.68 -14.84 -17.03
C GLY A 111 -10.96 -13.54 -17.34
N GLU A 112 -11.69 -12.53 -17.76
CA GLU A 112 -11.18 -11.23 -18.15
C GLU A 112 -12.14 -10.10 -17.71
N GLY A 113 -11.59 -8.91 -17.47
CA GLY A 113 -12.39 -7.72 -17.16
C GLY A 113 -13.20 -7.88 -15.88
N VAL A 114 -14.51 -7.67 -15.96
CA VAL A 114 -15.41 -7.77 -14.80
C VAL A 114 -15.72 -9.21 -14.41
N ASP A 115 -15.53 -10.17 -15.33
CA ASP A 115 -15.74 -11.60 -15.09
C ASP A 115 -14.47 -12.31 -14.58
N GLU A 116 -13.41 -11.55 -14.34
CA GLU A 116 -12.15 -12.11 -13.86
C GLU A 116 -12.26 -12.53 -12.39
N VAL A 117 -11.75 -13.74 -12.11
CA VAL A 117 -11.78 -14.37 -10.79
C VAL A 117 -10.40 -14.85 -10.39
N GLY A 118 -9.94 -14.43 -9.22
CA GLY A 118 -8.77 -15.01 -8.56
C GLY A 118 -9.18 -16.19 -7.70
N TYR A 119 -8.53 -17.34 -7.89
CA TYR A 119 -8.83 -18.58 -7.17
C TYR A 119 -7.57 -19.18 -6.52
N ASP A 120 -7.79 -20.08 -5.57
CA ASP A 120 -6.73 -20.80 -4.87
C ASP A 120 -6.12 -21.86 -5.82
N LYS A 121 -4.81 -21.76 -6.07
CA LYS A 121 -4.08 -22.72 -6.93
C LYS A 121 -4.20 -24.17 -6.44
N ALA A 122 -4.28 -24.37 -5.14
CA ALA A 122 -4.40 -25.70 -4.54
C ALA A 122 -5.84 -26.24 -4.57
N ASN A 123 -6.84 -25.36 -4.67
CA ASN A 123 -8.25 -25.71 -4.76
C ASN A 123 -8.97 -24.75 -5.74
N PRO A 124 -9.01 -25.06 -7.04
CA PRO A 124 -9.60 -24.17 -8.06
C PRO A 124 -11.09 -23.85 -7.89
N ALA A 125 -11.81 -24.62 -7.07
CA ALA A 125 -13.21 -24.36 -6.73
C ALA A 125 -13.35 -23.22 -5.69
N ARG A 126 -12.27 -22.89 -4.99
CA ARG A 126 -12.25 -21.82 -3.98
C ARG A 126 -11.92 -20.48 -4.64
N GLU A 127 -12.94 -19.67 -4.84
CA GLU A 127 -12.78 -18.31 -5.35
C GLU A 127 -12.39 -17.36 -4.22
N LEU A 128 -11.28 -16.64 -4.41
CA LEU A 128 -10.65 -15.77 -3.43
C LEU A 128 -10.88 -14.28 -3.71
N VAL A 129 -10.94 -13.92 -5.01
CA VAL A 129 -11.05 -12.54 -5.48
C VAL A 129 -12.06 -12.46 -6.60
N LYS A 130 -12.94 -11.46 -6.57
CA LYS A 130 -13.89 -11.15 -7.65
C LYS A 130 -13.81 -9.68 -8.01
N ILE A 131 -14.04 -9.38 -9.27
CA ILE A 131 -14.23 -8.00 -9.71
C ILE A 131 -15.69 -7.61 -9.47
N ASP A 132 -15.88 -6.50 -8.77
CA ASP A 132 -17.19 -5.92 -8.52
C ASP A 132 -17.38 -4.69 -9.42
N PRO A 133 -18.37 -4.68 -10.34
CA PRO A 133 -18.62 -3.55 -11.22
C PRO A 133 -18.81 -2.22 -10.48
N LYS A 134 -19.31 -2.25 -9.24
CA LYS A 134 -19.45 -1.06 -8.39
C LYS A 134 -18.12 -0.36 -8.09
N TYR A 135 -17.02 -1.12 -8.04
CA TYR A 135 -15.68 -0.61 -7.78
C TYR A 135 -14.84 -0.49 -9.04
N PHE A 136 -15.32 -1.03 -10.16
CA PHE A 136 -14.64 -0.94 -11.44
C PHE A 136 -14.84 0.46 -12.05
N ARG A 137 -13.74 1.11 -12.41
CA ARG A 137 -13.75 2.44 -13.02
C ARG A 137 -13.24 2.36 -14.45
N PRO A 138 -14.07 2.66 -15.47
CA PRO A 138 -13.63 2.62 -16.87
C PRO A 138 -12.49 3.60 -17.17
N THR A 139 -12.41 4.72 -16.45
CA THR A 139 -11.40 5.77 -16.59
C THR A 139 -10.47 5.82 -15.37
N GLU A 140 -9.95 4.69 -14.94
CA GLU A 140 -8.98 4.63 -13.85
C GLU A 140 -7.64 5.24 -14.29
N VAL A 141 -6.95 5.92 -13.37
CA VAL A 141 -5.56 6.30 -13.61
C VAL A 141 -4.70 5.03 -13.58
N GLU A 142 -4.22 4.64 -14.77
CA GLU A 142 -3.48 3.39 -14.93
C GLU A 142 -2.15 3.39 -14.19
N LEU A 143 -1.45 4.52 -14.21
CA LEU A 143 -0.11 4.65 -13.63
C LEU A 143 -0.01 5.88 -12.71
N LEU A 144 0.35 5.63 -11.46
CA LEU A 144 0.77 6.68 -10.52
C LEU A 144 2.17 6.34 -10.03
N ILE A 145 3.15 7.14 -10.47
CA ILE A 145 4.55 7.05 -10.09
C ILE A 145 5.06 8.43 -9.69
N GLY A 146 5.94 8.49 -8.70
CA GLY A 146 6.67 9.69 -8.34
C GLY A 146 8.15 9.54 -8.67
N ASP A 147 8.82 10.64 -9.02
CA ASP A 147 10.27 10.68 -9.20
C ASP A 147 10.96 11.24 -7.94
N PRO A 148 11.64 10.39 -7.13
CA PRO A 148 12.34 10.82 -5.92
C PRO A 148 13.78 11.30 -6.18
N THR A 149 14.20 11.48 -7.42
CA THR A 149 15.60 11.79 -7.79
C THR A 149 16.15 12.99 -7.04
N LYS A 150 15.38 14.08 -6.94
CA LYS A 150 15.79 15.28 -6.19
C LYS A 150 16.02 14.99 -4.71
N ALA A 151 15.14 14.19 -4.08
CA ALA A 151 15.27 13.79 -2.69
C ALA A 151 16.54 12.98 -2.46
N LYS A 152 16.82 12.04 -3.35
CA LYS A 152 18.03 11.23 -3.32
C LYS A 152 19.30 12.07 -3.45
N GLN A 153 19.32 13.01 -4.40
CA GLN A 153 20.51 13.83 -4.69
C GLN A 153 20.78 14.87 -3.61
N LYS A 154 19.73 15.57 -3.13
CA LYS A 154 19.92 16.68 -2.18
C LYS A 154 19.90 16.23 -0.71
N LEU A 155 19.09 15.24 -0.35
CA LEU A 155 18.90 14.80 1.02
C LEU A 155 19.59 13.45 1.31
N GLY A 156 20.07 12.72 0.29
CA GLY A 156 20.57 11.36 0.44
C GLY A 156 19.46 10.35 0.80
N TRP A 157 18.20 10.74 0.71
CA TRP A 157 17.08 9.89 1.10
C TRP A 157 16.75 8.85 0.03
N THR A 158 16.55 7.62 0.47
CA THR A 158 16.04 6.52 -0.35
C THR A 158 15.02 5.71 0.44
N PRO A 159 13.94 5.21 -0.19
CA PRO A 159 13.02 4.32 0.47
C PRO A 159 13.72 3.02 0.86
N LYS A 160 13.46 2.52 2.07
CA LYS A 160 14.10 1.33 2.64
C LYS A 160 13.21 0.09 2.51
N VAL A 161 11.90 0.28 2.63
CA VAL A 161 10.91 -0.80 2.67
C VAL A 161 10.30 -0.99 1.28
N LYS A 162 10.46 -2.18 0.70
CA LYS A 162 9.86 -2.57 -0.57
C LYS A 162 8.41 -3.04 -0.41
N MET A 163 7.66 -3.10 -1.53
CA MET A 163 6.25 -3.43 -1.54
C MET A 163 5.96 -4.80 -0.89
N GLU A 164 6.79 -5.80 -1.13
CA GLU A 164 6.62 -7.15 -0.58
C GLU A 164 6.76 -7.18 0.94
N GLU A 165 7.74 -6.46 1.48
CA GLU A 165 7.96 -6.34 2.92
C GLU A 165 6.82 -5.57 3.58
N LEU A 166 6.43 -4.45 3.00
CA LEU A 166 5.28 -3.66 3.42
C LEU A 166 3.98 -4.48 3.45
N CYS A 167 3.72 -5.25 2.38
CA CYS A 167 2.56 -6.12 2.28
C CYS A 167 2.57 -7.18 3.39
N ARG A 168 3.71 -7.80 3.64
CA ARG A 168 3.89 -8.80 4.71
C ARG A 168 3.58 -8.19 6.08
N GLU A 169 4.20 -7.06 6.43
CA GLU A 169 3.96 -6.36 7.70
C GLU A 169 2.46 -6.08 7.90
N MET A 170 1.78 -5.62 6.85
CA MET A 170 0.35 -5.31 6.92
C MET A 170 -0.52 -6.56 7.11
N VAL A 171 -0.25 -7.63 6.37
CA VAL A 171 -1.01 -8.89 6.49
C VAL A 171 -0.82 -9.51 7.87
N GLU A 172 0.42 -9.61 8.35
CA GLU A 172 0.72 -10.15 9.67
C GLU A 172 0.06 -9.34 10.80
N ALA A 173 0.04 -8.01 10.67
CA ALA A 173 -0.66 -7.15 11.62
C ALA A 173 -2.18 -7.40 11.61
N ASP A 174 -2.79 -7.55 10.41
CA ASP A 174 -4.22 -7.81 10.29
C ASP A 174 -4.60 -9.22 10.76
N VAL A 175 -3.78 -10.23 10.53
CA VAL A 175 -3.98 -11.59 11.09
C VAL A 175 -4.00 -11.55 12.61
N LYS A 176 -3.05 -10.84 13.24
CA LYS A 176 -3.03 -10.65 14.70
C LYS A 176 -4.26 -9.92 15.23
N LEU A 177 -4.79 -8.93 14.49
CA LEU A 177 -6.02 -8.22 14.88
C LEU A 177 -7.24 -9.14 14.79
N VAL A 178 -7.35 -9.95 13.73
CA VAL A 178 -8.43 -10.96 13.62
C VAL A 178 -8.37 -11.96 14.76
N GLU A 179 -7.18 -12.43 15.12
CA GLU A 179 -6.99 -13.36 16.24
C GLU A 179 -7.40 -12.79 17.60
N LYS A 180 -7.30 -11.47 17.76
CA LYS A 180 -7.77 -10.76 18.97
C LYS A 180 -9.25 -10.41 18.95
N GLY A 181 -9.96 -10.69 17.85
CA GLY A 181 -11.37 -10.34 17.69
C GLY A 181 -11.62 -8.90 17.19
N ASP A 182 -10.58 -8.11 16.92
CA ASP A 182 -10.70 -6.68 16.56
C ASP A 182 -11.19 -6.43 15.11
N LEU A 183 -11.21 -7.45 14.25
CA LEU A 183 -11.63 -7.37 12.83
C LEU A 183 -12.74 -8.36 12.48
N THR A 184 -13.59 -8.71 13.40
CA THR A 184 -14.70 -9.67 13.19
C THR A 184 -15.90 -9.04 12.50
N SER A 185 -16.03 -7.71 12.48
CA SER A 185 -17.08 -6.94 11.81
C SER A 185 -16.63 -6.31 10.49
#